data_cce91a571822c4ea2646475b67dad2ef
#
_entry.id   cce91a571822c4ea2646475b67dad2ef
#
_cell.length_a   1.000
_cell.length_b   1.000
_cell.length_c   1.000
_cell.angle_alpha   90.00
_cell.angle_beta   90.00
_cell.angle_gamma   90.00
#
_symmetry.space_group_name_H-M   'P 1'
#
loop_
_entity.id
_entity.type
_entity.pdbx_description
1 polymer ?
#
loop_
_entity_poly.entity_id
_entity_poly.type
_entity_poly.pdbx_seq_one_letter_code
_entity_poly.pdbx_strand_id
1 'polypeptide(L)'
;MQPPIHFEELDSTNTYLKNNRALLPHGTAVYTDRQTAGRGRFNRKWVSQEGGLYFSILLKPKDTRFLANLTQLMAVSVCRALEELGADPKIKWPNDVQINAQKICGILSEAVTD
;
A
#
# COMPACT_ATOMS: atom_id res chain seq x y z
N MET A 1 10.15 2.29 16.07
CA MET A 1 9.70 2.31 14.65
C MET A 1 10.36 3.48 13.95
N GLN A 2 10.91 3.24 12.80
CA GLN A 2 11.54 4.30 12.02
C GLN A 2 10.46 5.11 11.29
N PRO A 3 10.68 6.42 11.10
CA PRO A 3 9.74 7.23 10.33
C PRO A 3 9.69 6.77 8.87
N PRO A 4 8.56 6.95 8.18
CA PRO A 4 8.46 6.62 6.77
C PRO A 4 9.45 7.43 5.92
N ILE A 5 9.94 6.81 4.86
CA ILE A 5 10.82 7.45 3.89
C ILE A 5 9.96 8.18 2.86
N HIS A 6 10.26 9.45 2.60
CA HIS A 6 9.50 10.28 1.66
C HIS A 6 10.30 10.59 0.40
N PHE A 7 9.62 10.52 -0.74
CA PHE A 7 10.14 10.98 -2.03
C PHE A 7 9.10 11.88 -2.70
N GLU A 8 9.55 12.85 -3.47
CA GLU A 8 8.63 13.67 -4.27
C GLU A 8 8.04 12.86 -5.42
N GLU A 9 8.87 12.00 -6.03
CA GLU A 9 8.46 11.18 -7.16
C GLU A 9 9.21 9.85 -7.14
N LEU A 10 8.49 8.78 -7.45
CA LEU A 10 9.04 7.45 -7.65
C LEU A 10 8.33 6.82 -8.86
N ASP A 11 8.94 5.80 -9.45
CA ASP A 11 8.22 4.95 -10.39
C ASP A 11 7.04 4.27 -9.68
N SER A 12 7.30 3.61 -8.55
CA SER A 12 6.30 2.98 -7.72
C SER A 12 6.88 2.73 -6.34
N THR A 13 6.08 2.98 -5.29
CA THR A 13 6.52 2.69 -3.91
C THR A 13 6.79 1.20 -3.73
N ASN A 14 5.97 0.33 -4.33
CA ASN A 14 6.21 -1.11 -4.28
C ASN A 14 7.53 -1.49 -4.98
N THR A 15 7.80 -0.92 -6.12
CA THR A 15 9.04 -1.20 -6.86
C THR A 15 10.26 -0.75 -6.08
N TYR A 16 10.20 0.42 -5.44
CA TYR A 16 11.29 0.91 -4.60
C TYR A 16 11.61 -0.09 -3.47
N LEU A 17 10.59 -0.54 -2.76
CA LEU A 17 10.81 -1.48 -1.66
C LEU A 17 11.30 -2.85 -2.17
N LYS A 18 10.79 -3.32 -3.30
CA LYS A 18 11.29 -4.56 -3.91
C LYS A 18 12.78 -4.47 -4.23
N ASN A 19 13.19 -3.40 -4.87
CA ASN A 19 14.57 -3.24 -5.32
C ASN A 19 15.55 -3.02 -4.17
N ASN A 20 15.07 -2.54 -3.03
CA ASN A 20 15.92 -2.22 -1.87
C ASN A 20 15.68 -3.17 -0.69
N ARG A 21 14.91 -4.24 -0.87
CA ARG A 21 14.47 -5.09 0.24
C ARG A 21 15.60 -5.72 1.05
N ALA A 22 16.73 -6.00 0.40
CA ALA A 22 17.86 -6.59 1.10
C ALA A 22 18.49 -5.64 2.12
N LEU A 23 18.35 -4.33 1.90
CA LEU A 23 18.97 -3.30 2.73
C LEU A 23 18.00 -2.70 3.75
N LEU A 24 16.72 -3.01 3.64
CA LEU A 24 15.69 -2.38 4.47
C LEU A 24 15.10 -3.39 5.46
N PRO A 25 14.86 -2.98 6.71
CA PRO A 25 14.28 -3.88 7.71
C PRO A 25 12.78 -4.09 7.50
N HIS A 26 12.28 -5.15 8.13
CA HIS A 26 10.85 -5.40 8.25
C HIS A 26 10.13 -4.17 8.80
N GLY A 27 9.01 -3.82 8.21
CA GLY A 27 8.22 -2.68 8.64
C GLY A 27 8.61 -1.35 8.03
N THR A 28 9.61 -1.32 7.15
CA THR A 28 9.97 -0.09 6.44
C THR A 28 8.81 0.40 5.59
N ALA A 29 8.43 1.66 5.76
CA ALA A 29 7.40 2.30 4.96
C ALA A 29 8.02 3.37 4.08
N VAL A 30 7.50 3.51 2.86
CA VAL A 30 7.88 4.57 1.93
C VAL A 30 6.61 5.20 1.38
N TYR A 31 6.63 6.52 1.17
CA TYR A 31 5.53 7.20 0.50
C TYR A 31 6.08 8.25 -0.46
N THR A 32 5.27 8.61 -1.44
CA THR A 32 5.66 9.55 -2.47
C THR A 32 4.47 10.42 -2.85
N ASP A 33 4.78 11.61 -3.37
CA ASP A 33 3.74 12.55 -3.82
C ASP A 33 3.18 12.16 -5.19
N ARG A 34 4.01 11.53 -6.03
CA ARG A 34 3.62 11.10 -7.38
C ARG A 34 4.28 9.77 -7.72
N GLN A 35 3.57 8.96 -8.50
CA GLN A 35 4.14 7.76 -9.11
C GLN A 35 4.06 7.86 -10.62
N THR A 36 5.15 7.50 -11.31
CA THR A 36 5.18 7.50 -12.78
C THR A 36 4.79 6.16 -13.36
N ALA A 37 4.83 5.09 -12.56
CA ALA A 37 4.48 3.74 -13.00
C ALA A 37 3.71 3.00 -11.91
N GLY A 38 2.71 3.68 -11.33
CA GLY A 38 1.81 3.08 -10.34
C GLY A 38 1.05 1.91 -10.94
N ARG A 39 0.88 0.83 -10.16
CA ARG A 39 0.23 -0.39 -10.60
C ARG A 39 -0.92 -0.77 -9.71
N GLY A 40 -1.98 -1.29 -10.32
CA GLY A 40 -3.03 -2.01 -9.64
C GLY A 40 -2.90 -3.51 -9.90
N ARG A 41 -3.92 -4.28 -9.51
CA ARG A 41 -3.96 -5.72 -9.77
C ARG A 41 -3.97 -5.99 -11.28
N PHE A 42 -3.41 -7.11 -11.69
CA PHE A 42 -3.34 -7.56 -13.09
C PHE A 42 -2.60 -6.57 -14.00
N ASN A 43 -1.55 -5.92 -13.47
CA ASN A 43 -0.74 -4.94 -14.20
C ASN A 43 -1.53 -3.75 -14.74
N ARG A 44 -2.68 -3.45 -14.15
CA ARG A 44 -3.42 -2.24 -14.50
C ARG A 44 -2.64 -1.02 -14.02
N LYS A 45 -2.67 0.04 -14.81
CA LYS A 45 -2.06 1.30 -14.41
C LYS A 45 -2.87 1.95 -13.30
N TRP A 46 -2.16 2.47 -12.33
CA TRP A 46 -2.76 3.27 -11.26
C TRP A 46 -2.28 4.70 -11.42
N VAL A 47 -3.18 5.59 -11.82
CA VAL A 47 -2.85 7.01 -11.99
C VAL A 47 -2.51 7.60 -10.62
N SER A 48 -1.33 8.20 -10.51
CA SER A 48 -0.77 8.61 -9.22
C SER A 48 -0.28 10.05 -9.29
N GLN A 49 -1.21 10.96 -9.51
CA GLN A 49 -0.95 12.40 -9.57
C GLN A 49 -0.79 12.98 -8.17
N GLU A 50 -0.21 14.19 -8.10
CA GLU A 50 -0.07 14.90 -6.85
C GLU A 50 -1.43 15.11 -6.18
N GLY A 51 -1.47 15.05 -4.86
CA GLY A 51 -2.68 15.16 -4.07
C GLY A 51 -3.18 13.86 -3.49
N GLY A 52 -2.69 12.71 -3.98
CA GLY A 52 -2.96 11.41 -3.40
C GLY A 52 -1.91 11.00 -2.38
N LEU A 53 -2.22 9.98 -1.62
CA LEU A 53 -1.25 9.35 -0.72
C LEU A 53 -0.88 7.98 -1.30
N TYR A 54 0.35 7.86 -1.74
CA TYR A 54 0.88 6.62 -2.31
C TYR A 54 1.96 6.10 -1.38
N PHE A 55 1.71 4.93 -0.76
CA PHE A 55 2.67 4.38 0.18
C PHE A 55 2.70 2.86 0.11
N SER A 56 3.82 2.31 0.56
CA SER A 56 4.01 0.87 0.67
C SER A 56 4.74 0.54 1.96
N ILE A 57 4.51 -0.66 2.45
CA ILE A 57 5.16 -1.18 3.65
C ILE A 57 5.82 -2.50 3.29
N LEU A 58 7.10 -2.63 3.64
CA LEU A 58 7.86 -3.86 3.43
C LEU A 58 7.66 -4.78 4.63
N LEU A 59 7.15 -5.96 4.37
CA LEU A 59 6.97 -6.99 5.40
C LEU A 59 7.88 -8.17 5.11
N LYS A 60 8.55 -8.67 6.14
CA LYS A 60 9.39 -9.85 6.09
C LYS A 60 8.86 -10.85 7.13
N PRO A 61 7.67 -11.43 6.89
CA PRO A 61 7.06 -12.31 7.89
C PRO A 61 7.85 -13.60 8.04
N LYS A 62 7.98 -14.07 9.28
CA LYS A 62 8.59 -15.37 9.57
C LYS A 62 7.61 -16.50 9.27
N ASP A 63 6.32 -16.26 9.51
CA ASP A 63 5.25 -17.22 9.26
C ASP A 63 4.53 -16.79 7.97
N THR A 64 4.59 -17.67 6.96
CA THR A 64 4.02 -17.38 5.64
C THR A 64 2.63 -17.96 5.44
N ARG A 65 2.05 -18.60 6.46
CA ARG A 65 0.74 -19.25 6.33
C ARG A 65 -0.39 -18.28 5.98
N PHE A 66 -0.25 -17.01 6.39
CA PHE A 66 -1.31 -16.02 6.26
C PHE A 66 -0.99 -14.92 5.24
N LEU A 67 -0.06 -15.18 4.31
CA LEU A 67 0.31 -14.17 3.30
C LEU A 67 -0.90 -13.69 2.51
N ALA A 68 -1.83 -14.58 2.18
CA ALA A 68 -3.01 -14.22 1.41
C ALA A 68 -3.95 -13.27 2.17
N ASN A 69 -3.81 -13.18 3.49
CA ASN A 69 -4.66 -12.34 4.33
C ASN A 69 -4.10 -10.93 4.54
N LEU A 70 -2.89 -10.65 4.07
CA LEU A 70 -2.26 -9.34 4.31
C LEU A 70 -2.99 -8.19 3.64
N THR A 71 -3.54 -8.42 2.44
CA THR A 71 -4.33 -7.40 1.75
C THR A 71 -5.57 -7.03 2.56
N GLN A 72 -6.25 -8.04 3.13
CA GLN A 72 -7.43 -7.84 3.96
C GLN A 72 -7.08 -7.09 5.24
N LEU A 73 -5.97 -7.46 5.87
CA LEU A 73 -5.49 -6.78 7.06
C LEU A 73 -5.20 -5.32 6.78
N MET A 74 -4.56 -5.03 5.64
CA MET A 74 -4.30 -3.65 5.24
C MET A 74 -5.61 -2.89 5.02
N ALA A 75 -6.59 -3.49 4.36
CA ALA A 75 -7.88 -2.84 4.13
C ALA A 75 -8.57 -2.48 5.45
N VAL A 76 -8.57 -3.39 6.41
CA VAL A 76 -9.13 -3.12 7.75
C VAL A 76 -8.36 -2.00 8.44
N SER A 77 -7.04 -2.01 8.35
CA SER A 77 -6.19 -0.99 8.97
C SER A 77 -6.46 0.40 8.38
N VAL A 78 -6.59 0.49 7.06
CA VAL A 78 -6.93 1.74 6.39
C VAL A 78 -8.31 2.24 6.83
N CYS A 79 -9.29 1.33 6.89
CA CYS A 79 -10.64 1.70 7.36
C CYS A 79 -10.61 2.25 8.79
N ARG A 80 -9.88 1.61 9.69
CA ARG A 80 -9.76 2.09 11.06
C ARG A 80 -9.14 3.47 11.15
N ALA A 81 -8.09 3.71 10.36
CA ALA A 81 -7.46 5.03 10.31
C ALA A 81 -8.44 6.09 9.81
N LEU A 82 -9.21 5.79 8.77
CA LEU A 82 -10.19 6.71 8.22
C LEU A 82 -11.34 6.96 9.18
N GLU A 83 -11.78 5.96 9.91
CA GLU A 83 -12.80 6.12 10.95
C GLU A 83 -12.34 7.05 12.05
N GLU A 84 -11.08 6.97 12.45
CA GLU A 84 -10.51 7.90 13.44
C GLU A 84 -10.51 9.34 12.94
N LEU A 85 -10.47 9.54 11.62
CA LEU A 85 -10.56 10.87 10.99
C LEU A 85 -11.99 11.31 10.73
N GLY A 86 -12.98 10.53 11.15
CA GLY A 86 -14.39 10.89 11.04
C GLY A 86 -15.08 10.41 9.77
N ALA A 87 -14.43 9.59 8.96
CA ALA A 87 -15.01 9.03 7.74
C ALA A 87 -15.80 7.75 8.03
N ASP A 88 -16.61 7.32 7.08
CA ASP A 88 -17.38 6.07 7.14
C ASP A 88 -16.97 5.18 5.97
N PRO A 89 -15.79 4.51 6.06
CA PRO A 89 -15.30 3.67 4.98
C PRO A 89 -16.01 2.33 4.93
N LYS A 90 -16.08 1.76 3.72
CA LYS A 90 -16.56 0.40 3.48
C LYS A 90 -15.51 -0.34 2.67
N ILE A 91 -15.37 -1.62 2.93
CA ILE A 91 -14.45 -2.47 2.17
C ILE A 91 -15.22 -3.08 1.01
N LYS A 92 -14.73 -2.85 -0.21
CA LYS A 92 -15.16 -3.60 -1.37
C LYS A 92 -14.13 -4.69 -1.60
N TRP A 93 -14.53 -5.89 -1.30
CA TRP A 93 -13.69 -7.06 -1.35
C TRP A 93 -13.07 -7.30 -2.72
N PRO A 94 -11.80 -7.69 -2.83
CA PRO A 94 -10.92 -8.00 -1.70
C PRO A 94 -9.96 -6.87 -1.31
N ASN A 95 -9.80 -5.81 -2.12
CA ASN A 95 -8.66 -4.90 -1.97
C ASN A 95 -8.98 -3.42 -2.13
N ASP A 96 -10.25 -3.05 -2.10
CA ASP A 96 -10.66 -1.65 -2.27
C ASP A 96 -11.33 -1.12 -1.02
N VAL A 97 -11.10 0.15 -0.74
CA VAL A 97 -11.83 0.88 0.31
C VAL A 97 -12.64 1.98 -0.37
N GLN A 98 -13.90 2.11 0.04
CA GLN A 98 -14.83 3.07 -0.55
C GLN A 98 -15.40 3.98 0.54
N ILE A 99 -15.69 5.22 0.14
CA ILE A 99 -16.51 6.16 0.93
C ILE A 99 -17.61 6.66 0.00
N ASN A 100 -18.87 6.58 0.45
CA ASN A 100 -20.05 6.96 -0.36
C ASN A 100 -20.04 6.25 -1.72
N ALA A 101 -19.74 4.96 -1.73
CA ALA A 101 -19.69 4.11 -2.93
C ALA A 101 -18.62 4.52 -3.93
N GLN A 102 -17.69 5.43 -3.57
CA GLN A 102 -16.57 5.81 -4.41
C GLN A 102 -15.28 5.19 -3.89
N LYS A 103 -14.49 4.62 -4.79
CA LYS A 103 -13.20 4.04 -4.43
C LYS A 103 -12.22 5.15 -4.04
N ILE A 104 -11.72 5.09 -2.81
CA ILE A 104 -10.75 6.04 -2.30
C ILE A 104 -9.39 5.42 -2.04
N CYS A 105 -9.30 4.09 -2.02
CA CYS A 105 -8.05 3.39 -1.75
C CYS A 105 -8.04 2.07 -2.49
N GLY A 106 -6.94 1.78 -3.14
CA GLY A 106 -6.66 0.46 -3.70
C GLY A 106 -5.41 -0.10 -3.05
N ILE A 107 -5.38 -1.41 -2.88
CA ILE A 107 -4.29 -2.09 -2.19
C ILE A 107 -3.73 -3.17 -3.11
N LEU A 108 -2.41 -3.12 -3.32
CA LEU A 108 -1.71 -4.14 -4.09
C LEU A 108 -0.64 -4.78 -3.21
N SER A 109 -0.77 -6.08 -2.98
CA SER A 109 0.23 -6.87 -2.27
C SER A 109 1.03 -7.68 -3.29
N GLU A 110 2.34 -7.59 -3.21
CA GLU A 110 3.25 -8.35 -4.06
C GLU A 110 4.20 -9.14 -3.19
N ALA A 111 4.36 -10.42 -3.48
CA ALA A 111 5.27 -11.29 -2.74
C ALA A 111 6.50 -11.58 -3.60
N VAL A 112 7.66 -11.55 -2.95
CA VAL A 112 8.93 -11.91 -3.58
C VAL A 112 9.57 -12.99 -2.73
N THR A 113 9.98 -14.09 -3.37
CA THR A 113 10.72 -15.15 -2.70
C THR A 113 12.17 -15.13 -3.20
N ASP A 114 13.08 -15.11 -2.25
CA ASP A 114 14.52 -15.10 -2.54
C ASP A 114 15.13 -16.50 -2.39
#